data_f6d302a58aa1b1df3a46ddaa6d5849d8
#
_entry.id   f6d302a58aa1b1df3a46ddaa6d5849d8
#
_cell.length_a   1.000
_cell.length_b   1.000
_cell.length_c   1.000
_cell.angle_alpha   90.00
_cell.angle_beta   90.00
_cell.angle_gamma   90.00
#
_symmetry.space_group_name_H-M   'P 1'
#
loop_
_entity.id
_entity.type
_entity.pdbx_description
1 polymer ?
#
loop_
_entity_poly.entity_id
_entity_poly.type
_entity_poly.pdbx_seq_one_letter_code
_entity_poly.pdbx_strand_id
1 'polypeptide(L)'
;CFNKIVSWLALYHIPNRKKYTDKLFKLLNKNGMLFIEDLTFGSGFESSHKEMLEKKLFANSLEKYSDYLDTCANVGFKIVEHKDMSSDWESFTNDRLKLLQANRNKHEKIHGVEGYITIEEFYKTAAECFAENIIGGIRLICRKN
;
A
#
# COMPACT_ATOMS: atom_id res chain seq x y z
N CYS A 1 0.74 -20.87 14.26
CA CYS A 1 1.65 -19.73 14.43
C CYS A 1 2.70 -19.72 13.32
N PHE A 2 3.18 -18.53 12.96
CA PHE A 2 4.09 -18.32 11.85
C PHE A 2 5.40 -17.67 12.33
N ASN A 3 6.51 -17.95 11.66
CA ASN A 3 7.77 -17.27 11.92
C ASN A 3 7.90 -15.95 11.14
N LYS A 4 7.20 -15.85 10.01
CA LYS A 4 7.17 -14.65 9.18
C LYS A 4 5.77 -14.44 8.62
N ILE A 5 5.32 -13.19 8.61
CA ILE A 5 4.13 -12.74 7.92
C ILE A 5 4.54 -11.60 7.01
N VAL A 6 4.04 -11.62 5.78
CA VAL A 6 4.32 -10.59 4.76
C VAL A 6 2.99 -10.03 4.26
N SER A 7 2.91 -8.73 4.13
CA SER A 7 1.79 -8.02 3.51
C SER A 7 2.33 -7.01 2.50
N TRP A 8 1.89 -7.15 1.25
CA TRP A 8 2.22 -6.23 0.18
C TRP A 8 0.97 -5.61 -0.41
N LEU A 9 0.85 -4.29 -0.30
CA LEU A 9 -0.23 -3.50 -0.90
C LEU A 9 -1.63 -4.09 -0.64
N ALA A 10 -1.87 -4.53 0.60
CA ALA A 10 -3.11 -5.21 0.97
C ALA A 10 -3.83 -4.53 2.14
N LEU A 11 -3.09 -3.98 3.09
CA LEU A 11 -3.71 -3.47 4.31
C LEU A 11 -4.51 -2.20 4.08
N TYR A 12 -4.16 -1.39 3.10
CA TYR A 12 -4.90 -0.17 2.76
C TYR A 12 -6.32 -0.43 2.24
N HIS A 13 -6.66 -1.68 1.91
CA HIS A 13 -8.00 -2.12 1.60
C HIS A 13 -8.80 -2.58 2.83
N ILE A 14 -8.14 -2.87 3.97
CA ILE A 14 -8.74 -3.55 5.12
C ILE A 14 -9.01 -2.55 6.24
N PRO A 15 -10.27 -2.33 6.63
CA PRO A 15 -10.61 -1.45 7.75
C PRO A 15 -10.20 -2.05 9.10
N ASN A 16 -10.23 -1.22 10.16
CA ASN A 16 -9.89 -1.61 11.54
C ASN A 16 -8.44 -2.10 11.69
N ARG A 17 -7.48 -1.29 11.26
CA ARG A 17 -6.05 -1.58 11.27
C ARG A 17 -5.55 -2.12 12.61
N LYS A 18 -5.93 -1.51 13.73
CA LYS A 18 -5.52 -1.94 15.07
C LYS A 18 -5.93 -3.39 15.35
N LYS A 19 -7.19 -3.75 15.06
CA LYS A 19 -7.69 -5.12 15.27
C LYS A 19 -6.97 -6.12 14.38
N TYR A 20 -6.65 -5.71 13.15
CA TYR A 20 -5.93 -6.55 12.21
C TYR A 20 -4.49 -6.77 12.65
N THR A 21 -3.77 -5.70 13.02
CA THR A 21 -2.39 -5.77 13.51
C THR A 21 -2.27 -6.62 14.79
N ASP A 22 -3.25 -6.53 15.72
CA ASP A 22 -3.32 -7.39 16.91
C ASP A 22 -3.45 -8.89 16.53
N LYS A 23 -4.25 -9.21 15.51
CA LYS A 23 -4.34 -10.58 15.00
C LYS A 23 -3.01 -11.06 14.41
N LEU A 24 -2.34 -10.23 13.62
CA LEU A 24 -1.02 -10.57 13.05
C LEU A 24 -0.01 -10.83 14.16
N PHE A 25 -0.01 -10.00 15.22
CA PHE A 25 0.84 -10.20 16.38
C PHE A 25 0.57 -11.55 17.07
N LYS A 26 -0.69 -11.92 17.28
CA LYS A 26 -1.08 -13.20 17.90
C LYS A 26 -0.68 -14.42 17.07
N LEU A 27 -0.74 -14.30 15.73
CA LEU A 27 -0.38 -15.36 14.80
C LEU A 27 1.12 -15.62 14.68
N LEU A 28 1.96 -14.67 15.07
CA LEU A 28 3.42 -14.83 15.04
C LEU A 28 3.91 -15.57 16.27
N ASN A 29 4.92 -16.43 16.06
CA ASN A 29 5.73 -17.00 17.11
C ASN A 29 6.55 -15.91 17.81
N LYS A 30 7.07 -16.21 19.00
CA LYS A 30 8.12 -15.39 19.65
C LYS A 30 9.30 -15.23 18.68
N ASN A 31 9.86 -14.04 18.60
CA ASN A 31 10.88 -13.62 17.63
C ASN A 31 10.43 -13.64 16.15
N GLY A 32 9.15 -13.88 15.87
CA GLY A 32 8.60 -13.83 14.54
C GLY A 32 8.63 -12.42 13.94
N MET A 33 8.68 -12.34 12.62
CA MET A 33 8.84 -11.11 11.87
C MET A 33 7.56 -10.78 11.08
N LEU A 34 7.18 -9.52 11.11
CA LEU A 34 6.15 -8.95 10.23
C LEU A 34 6.81 -7.99 9.25
N PHE A 35 6.59 -8.20 7.96
CA PHE A 35 6.99 -7.31 6.88
C PHE A 35 5.74 -6.70 6.25
N ILE A 36 5.70 -5.38 6.15
CA ILE A 36 4.63 -4.63 5.51
C ILE A 36 5.23 -3.71 4.46
N GLU A 37 4.68 -3.72 3.26
CA GLU A 37 4.74 -2.63 2.30
C GLU A 37 3.32 -2.22 1.95
N ASP A 38 2.99 -0.93 2.13
CA ASP A 38 1.63 -0.47 1.93
C ASP A 38 1.56 1.01 1.57
N LEU A 39 0.41 1.42 1.01
CA LEU A 39 0.12 2.82 0.72
C LEU A 39 -0.20 3.59 2.01
N THR A 40 0.20 4.85 2.03
CA THR A 40 -0.10 5.81 3.10
C THR A 40 -0.77 7.05 2.55
N PHE A 41 -1.38 7.85 3.42
CA PHE A 41 -1.65 9.24 3.08
C PHE A 41 -0.32 9.98 2.85
N GLY A 42 -0.26 10.76 1.79
CA GLY A 42 0.83 11.68 1.52
C GLY A 42 0.61 13.04 2.18
N SER A 43 1.60 13.92 2.09
CA SER A 43 1.53 15.28 2.66
C SER A 43 0.53 16.21 1.94
N GLY A 44 0.20 15.91 0.68
CA GLY A 44 -0.79 16.63 -0.12
C GLY A 44 -2.21 16.10 0.02
N PHE A 45 -2.45 15.10 0.88
CA PHE A 45 -3.78 14.55 1.07
C PHE A 45 -4.73 15.56 1.72
N GLU A 46 -5.91 15.72 1.14
CA GLU A 46 -7.04 16.48 1.67
C GLU A 46 -8.29 15.58 1.71
N SER A 47 -9.27 15.93 2.55
CA SER A 47 -10.52 15.17 2.69
C SER A 47 -11.30 15.04 1.38
N SER A 48 -11.16 16.00 0.48
CA SER A 48 -11.74 16.00 -0.88
C SER A 48 -11.24 14.85 -1.75
N HIS A 49 -10.03 14.33 -1.50
CA HIS A 49 -9.46 13.22 -2.27
C HIS A 49 -10.02 11.85 -1.88
N LYS A 50 -10.70 11.74 -0.73
CA LYS A 50 -11.11 10.45 -0.17
C LYS A 50 -11.98 9.63 -1.12
N GLU A 51 -13.02 10.23 -1.68
CA GLU A 51 -13.93 9.54 -2.59
C GLU A 51 -13.23 9.03 -3.85
N MET A 52 -12.33 9.82 -4.41
CA MET A 52 -11.52 9.43 -5.58
C MET A 52 -10.60 8.26 -5.24
N LEU A 53 -9.90 8.30 -4.09
CA LEU A 53 -9.01 7.22 -3.65
C LEU A 53 -9.79 5.91 -3.41
N GLU A 54 -10.96 5.98 -2.79
CA GLU A 54 -11.82 4.82 -2.57
C GLU A 54 -12.32 4.22 -3.88
N LYS A 55 -12.77 5.03 -4.83
CA LYS A 55 -13.33 4.57 -6.10
C LYS A 55 -12.29 4.13 -7.12
N LYS A 56 -11.17 4.84 -7.22
CA LYS A 56 -10.17 4.63 -8.28
C LYS A 56 -9.01 3.73 -7.85
N LEU A 57 -8.61 3.77 -6.58
CA LEU A 57 -7.52 2.96 -6.05
C LEU A 57 -8.00 1.90 -5.05
N PHE A 58 -9.31 1.83 -4.79
CA PHE A 58 -9.89 0.92 -3.78
C PHE A 58 -9.29 1.11 -2.38
N ALA A 59 -8.84 2.33 -2.09
CA ALA A 59 -8.11 2.68 -0.89
C ALA A 59 -9.06 3.04 0.25
N ASN A 60 -9.72 2.03 0.83
CA ASN A 60 -10.77 2.20 1.84
C ASN A 60 -10.21 2.45 3.25
N SER A 61 -8.92 2.20 3.48
CA SER A 61 -8.31 2.21 4.82
C SER A 61 -6.86 2.70 4.77
N LEU A 62 -6.62 3.81 4.09
CA LEU A 62 -5.32 4.49 4.16
C LEU A 62 -5.11 5.07 5.55
N GLU A 63 -3.86 5.03 6.01
CA GLU A 63 -3.40 5.65 7.25
C GLU A 63 -2.17 6.52 6.98
N LYS A 64 -1.85 7.41 7.93
CA LYS A 64 -0.59 8.17 7.88
C LYS A 64 0.59 7.25 8.13
N TYR A 65 1.74 7.65 7.63
CA TYR A 65 3.01 6.94 7.86
C TYR A 65 3.26 6.70 9.36
N SER A 66 3.08 7.74 10.19
CA SER A 66 3.22 7.66 11.65
C SER A 66 2.26 6.64 12.28
N ASP A 67 1.01 6.60 11.81
CA ASP A 67 -0.02 5.74 12.38
C ASP A 67 0.29 4.25 12.19
N TYR A 68 0.99 3.88 11.10
CA TYR A 68 1.52 2.52 10.93
C TYR A 68 2.53 2.16 12.00
N LEU A 69 3.48 3.06 12.29
CA LEU A 69 4.49 2.85 13.34
C LEU A 69 3.83 2.74 14.71
N ASP A 70 2.95 3.69 15.04
CA ASP A 70 2.26 3.75 16.33
C ASP A 70 1.36 2.52 16.54
N THR A 71 0.61 2.11 15.52
CA THR A 71 -0.25 0.93 15.60
C THR A 71 0.56 -0.34 15.89
N CYS A 72 1.68 -0.54 15.20
CA CYS A 72 2.55 -1.68 15.44
C CYS A 72 3.19 -1.64 16.83
N ALA A 73 3.71 -0.48 17.25
CA ALA A 73 4.32 -0.32 18.57
C ALA A 73 3.31 -0.54 19.70
N ASN A 74 2.10 0.01 19.58
CA ASN A 74 1.03 -0.12 20.57
C ASN A 74 0.51 -1.56 20.74
N VAL A 75 0.59 -2.38 19.69
CA VAL A 75 0.24 -3.81 19.75
C VAL A 75 1.36 -4.64 20.42
N GLY A 76 2.57 -4.11 20.54
CA GLY A 76 3.70 -4.76 21.19
C GLY A 76 4.81 -5.22 20.24
N PHE A 77 4.75 -4.85 18.97
CA PHE A 77 5.86 -5.07 18.07
C PHE A 77 7.05 -4.16 18.37
N LYS A 78 8.25 -4.71 18.26
CA LYS A 78 9.47 -3.93 18.13
C LYS A 78 9.67 -3.57 16.66
N ILE A 79 9.70 -2.28 16.33
CA ILE A 79 10.07 -1.82 14.99
C ILE A 79 11.56 -2.05 14.78
N VAL A 80 11.89 -2.81 13.75
CA VAL A 80 13.28 -3.15 13.38
C VAL A 80 13.78 -2.17 12.32
N GLU A 81 12.95 -1.88 11.33
CA GLU A 81 13.27 -0.99 10.22
C GLU A 81 11.99 -0.37 9.66
N HIS A 82 12.08 0.86 9.20
CA HIS A 82 11.05 1.50 8.39
C HIS A 82 11.68 2.41 7.34
N LYS A 83 11.03 2.51 6.18
CA LYS A 83 11.47 3.35 5.07
C LYS A 83 10.27 3.99 4.39
N ASP A 84 10.39 5.28 4.07
CA ASP A 84 9.47 5.95 3.14
C ASP A 84 9.75 5.45 1.72
N MET A 85 8.74 4.89 1.08
CA MET A 85 8.80 4.30 -0.24
C MET A 85 8.18 5.20 -1.31
N SER A 86 7.73 6.40 -0.96
CA SER A 86 6.94 7.27 -1.84
C SER A 86 7.65 7.54 -3.17
N SER A 87 8.91 7.95 -3.13
CA SER A 87 9.71 8.23 -4.34
C SER A 87 10.01 6.97 -5.16
N ASP A 88 10.34 5.86 -4.48
CA ASP A 88 10.60 4.59 -5.17
C ASP A 88 9.34 4.10 -5.91
N TRP A 89 8.18 4.25 -5.29
CA TRP A 89 6.91 3.79 -5.87
C TRP A 89 6.33 4.76 -6.89
N GLU A 90 6.58 6.06 -6.77
CA GLU A 90 6.27 7.02 -7.84
C GLU A 90 7.01 6.63 -9.13
N SER A 91 8.31 6.42 -9.04
CA SER A 91 9.13 5.98 -10.19
C SER A 91 8.63 4.66 -10.77
N PHE A 92 8.43 3.65 -9.91
CA PHE A 92 7.92 2.34 -10.32
C PHE A 92 6.55 2.45 -11.01
N THR A 93 5.62 3.23 -10.46
CA THR A 93 4.26 3.38 -10.99
C THR A 93 4.29 4.04 -12.36
N ASN A 94 5.11 5.08 -12.54
CA ASN A 94 5.30 5.74 -13.84
C ASN A 94 5.88 4.78 -14.89
N ASP A 95 6.87 3.98 -14.53
CA ASP A 95 7.47 3.01 -15.45
C ASP A 95 6.49 1.89 -15.81
N ARG A 96 5.69 1.43 -14.85
CA ARG A 96 4.63 0.44 -15.10
C ARG A 96 3.55 0.98 -16.03
N LEU A 97 3.13 2.23 -15.85
CA LEU A 97 2.16 2.89 -16.75
C LEU A 97 2.70 2.97 -18.17
N LYS A 98 3.93 3.44 -18.35
CA LYS A 98 4.57 3.52 -19.67
C LYS A 98 4.66 2.14 -20.35
N LEU A 99 5.06 1.12 -19.58
CA LEU A 99 5.18 -0.24 -20.09
C LEU A 99 3.83 -0.85 -20.47
N LEU A 100 2.79 -0.59 -19.67
CA LEU A 100 1.41 -0.99 -19.95
C LEU A 100 0.93 -0.38 -21.27
N GLN A 101 1.13 0.93 -21.46
CA GLN A 101 0.74 1.67 -22.64
C GLN A 101 1.50 1.20 -23.90
N ALA A 102 2.81 0.99 -23.77
CA ALA A 102 3.64 0.48 -24.87
C ALA A 102 3.23 -0.95 -25.34
N ASN A 103 2.63 -1.73 -24.44
CA ASN A 103 2.19 -3.10 -24.71
C ASN A 103 0.67 -3.25 -24.78
N ARG A 104 -0.05 -2.17 -25.09
CA ARG A 104 -1.52 -2.12 -25.12
C ARG A 104 -2.15 -3.31 -25.83
N ASN A 105 -1.74 -3.60 -27.07
CA ASN A 105 -2.31 -4.69 -27.86
C ASN A 105 -2.17 -6.08 -27.18
N LYS A 106 -1.07 -6.31 -26.46
CA LYS A 106 -0.87 -7.53 -25.69
C LYS A 106 -1.82 -7.61 -24.50
N HIS A 107 -1.97 -6.51 -23.77
CA HIS A 107 -2.84 -6.44 -22.61
C HIS A 107 -4.33 -6.53 -22.99
N GLU A 108 -4.75 -5.90 -24.08
CA GLU A 108 -6.11 -6.02 -24.60
C GLU A 108 -6.47 -7.45 -25.02
N LYS A 109 -5.50 -8.20 -25.58
CA LYS A 109 -5.70 -9.62 -25.90
C LYS A 109 -5.89 -10.50 -24.66
N ILE A 110 -5.24 -10.14 -23.54
CA ILE A 110 -5.29 -10.93 -22.31
C ILE A 110 -6.52 -10.56 -21.46
N HIS A 111 -6.80 -9.26 -21.32
CA HIS A 111 -7.78 -8.71 -20.37
C HIS A 111 -9.06 -8.19 -21.04
N GLY A 112 -9.10 -8.14 -22.38
CA GLY A 112 -10.10 -7.39 -23.13
C GLY A 112 -9.84 -5.88 -23.11
N VAL A 113 -10.54 -5.14 -23.98
CA VAL A 113 -10.39 -3.67 -24.07
C VAL A 113 -10.81 -2.99 -22.77
N GLU A 114 -11.95 -3.37 -22.19
CA GLU A 114 -12.44 -2.80 -20.93
C GLU A 114 -11.51 -3.09 -19.76
N GLY A 115 -10.98 -4.31 -19.68
CA GLY A 115 -10.00 -4.68 -18.66
C GLY A 115 -8.70 -3.88 -18.77
N TYR A 116 -8.20 -3.66 -20.00
CA TYR A 116 -7.05 -2.79 -20.21
C TYR A 116 -7.32 -1.36 -19.74
N ILE A 117 -8.48 -0.77 -20.11
CA ILE A 117 -8.85 0.59 -19.73
C ILE A 117 -8.89 0.72 -18.21
N THR A 118 -9.48 -0.24 -17.50
CA THR A 118 -9.56 -0.25 -16.04
C THR A 118 -8.15 -0.25 -15.39
N ILE A 119 -7.26 -1.10 -15.91
CA ILE A 119 -5.87 -1.19 -15.40
C ILE A 119 -5.11 0.11 -15.70
N GLU A 120 -5.26 0.66 -16.90
CA GLU A 120 -4.61 1.92 -17.28
C GLU A 120 -5.09 3.09 -16.42
N GLU A 121 -6.38 3.21 -16.17
CA GLU A 121 -6.95 4.24 -15.29
C GLU A 121 -6.42 4.11 -13.85
N PHE A 122 -6.30 2.89 -13.33
CA PHE A 122 -5.72 2.66 -12.03
C PHE A 122 -4.28 3.19 -11.95
N TYR A 123 -3.42 2.83 -12.91
CA TYR A 123 -2.03 3.29 -12.91
C TYR A 123 -1.90 4.79 -13.17
N LYS A 124 -2.74 5.39 -14.01
CA LYS A 124 -2.78 6.85 -14.21
C LYS A 124 -3.13 7.58 -12.92
N THR A 125 -4.21 7.15 -12.26
CA THR A 125 -4.64 7.74 -10.99
C THR A 125 -3.56 7.60 -9.91
N ALA A 126 -2.94 6.43 -9.81
CA ALA A 126 -1.88 6.21 -8.84
C ALA A 126 -0.65 7.11 -9.12
N ALA A 127 -0.24 7.22 -10.39
CA ALA A 127 0.87 8.09 -10.78
C ALA A 127 0.61 9.56 -10.45
N GLU A 128 -0.58 10.07 -10.75
CA GLU A 128 -1.02 11.44 -10.41
C GLU A 128 -1.03 11.64 -8.89
N CYS A 129 -1.59 10.69 -8.13
CA CYS A 129 -1.63 10.77 -6.67
C CYS A 129 -0.23 10.77 -6.03
N PHE A 130 0.74 10.04 -6.58
CA PHE A 130 2.13 10.11 -6.12
C PHE A 130 2.78 11.45 -6.46
N ALA A 131 2.62 11.92 -7.70
CA ALA A 131 3.20 13.19 -8.16
C ALA A 131 2.70 14.40 -7.35
N GLU A 132 1.44 14.37 -6.93
CA GLU A 132 0.81 15.41 -6.11
C GLU A 132 0.98 15.17 -4.60
N ASN A 133 1.72 14.14 -4.20
CA ASN A 133 1.90 13.72 -2.81
C ASN A 133 0.56 13.45 -2.08
N ILE A 134 -0.50 13.07 -2.77
CA ILE A 134 -1.78 12.68 -2.17
C ILE A 134 -1.64 11.34 -1.47
N ILE A 135 -0.87 10.42 -2.06
CA ILE A 135 -0.48 9.15 -1.46
C ILE A 135 1.04 9.05 -1.33
N GLY A 136 1.46 8.23 -0.39
CA GLY A 136 2.84 7.82 -0.21
C GLY A 136 2.93 6.33 0.02
N GLY A 137 4.08 5.86 0.44
CA GLY A 137 4.33 4.45 0.73
C GLY A 137 5.22 4.23 1.93
N ILE A 138 5.00 3.10 2.60
CA ILE A 138 5.81 2.67 3.73
C ILE A 138 6.31 1.25 3.51
N ARG A 139 7.59 1.00 3.84
CA ARG A 139 8.12 -0.33 4.20
C ARG A 139 8.32 -0.35 5.69
N LEU A 140 7.83 -1.39 6.34
CA LEU A 140 7.93 -1.56 7.79
C LEU A 140 8.27 -3.00 8.13
N ILE A 141 9.32 -3.18 8.92
CA ILE A 141 9.74 -4.48 9.43
C ILE A 141 9.64 -4.46 10.94
N CYS A 142 8.83 -5.37 11.48
CA CYS A 142 8.59 -5.50 12.90
C CYS A 142 8.97 -6.89 13.40
N ARG A 143 9.32 -6.99 14.70
CA ARG A 143 9.57 -8.24 15.41
C ARG A 143 8.65 -8.36 16.61
N LYS A 144 8.11 -9.55 16.83
CA LYS A 144 7.47 -9.94 18.09
C LYS A 144 8.53 -10.44 19.06
N ASN A 145 8.74 -9.73 20.16
CA ASN A 145 9.66 -10.16 21.23
C ASN A 145 9.06 -11.26 22.09
#